data_f67542df3b34f5b9128afec2ebee9b51
#
_entry.id   f67542df3b34f5b9128afec2ebee9b51
#
_cell.length_a   1.000
_cell.length_b   1.000
_cell.length_c   1.000
_cell.angle_alpha   90.00
_cell.angle_beta   90.00
_cell.angle_gamma   90.00
#
_symmetry.space_group_name_H-M   'P 1'
#
loop_
_entity.id
_entity.type
_entity.pdbx_description
1 polymer ?
#
loop_
_entity_poly.entity_id
_entity_poly.type
_entity_poly.pdbx_seq_one_letter_code
_entity_poly.pdbx_strand_id
1 'polypeptide(L)'
;MLWSVHNKWGANERLANMTSQIDSASLLARAGELIDLAKAAGADKADAVVVRSRSSSVSVRLGKVEGTESSESDDFSLRVFVGNKVASVSANPGFDLKVLAERAVAMAKVSPEDPFACLADEKDLARDYPDLDLFDPTEVSADTMRDVALEMEQAALDVAGVTNSSGSGASAGMGGMVLVTSHGFSGAYMASRFGRSVSVIAGEGTKMERDYDFDSRLFAADLDDPKLIGRRAGERVVKRINPRQVDTGSNVTV
;
A
#
# COMPACT_ATOMS: atom_id res chain seq x y z
N MET A 1 11.67 8.34 -36.37
CA MET A 1 11.64 6.93 -35.87
C MET A 1 11.27 6.86 -34.40
N LEU A 2 10.44 7.77 -33.90
CA LEU A 2 10.00 7.88 -32.48
C LEU A 2 8.60 7.27 -32.25
N TRP A 3 7.98 6.70 -33.27
CA TRP A 3 6.59 6.23 -33.21
C TRP A 3 6.44 4.73 -32.87
N SER A 4 7.54 4.00 -32.78
CA SER A 4 7.54 2.54 -32.57
C SER A 4 7.58 2.10 -31.11
N VAL A 5 7.98 2.96 -30.19
CA VAL A 5 8.15 2.58 -28.78
C VAL A 5 6.82 2.60 -28.01
N HIS A 6 5.89 3.50 -28.37
CA HIS A 6 4.59 3.65 -27.69
C HIS A 6 3.62 2.47 -27.87
N ASN A 7 3.79 1.68 -28.93
CA ASN A 7 2.87 0.57 -29.23
C ASN A 7 3.36 -0.80 -28.72
N LYS A 8 4.60 -0.92 -28.29
CA LYS A 8 5.16 -2.21 -27.84
C LYS A 8 4.63 -2.58 -26.43
N TRP A 9 4.31 -1.59 -25.61
CA TRP A 9 3.91 -1.76 -24.20
C TRP A 9 2.48 -1.27 -23.92
N GLY A 10 1.64 -1.23 -24.92
CA GLY A 10 0.20 -0.98 -24.98
C GLY A 10 -0.43 -0.30 -23.75
N ALA A 11 -0.44 1.02 -23.75
CA ALA A 11 -1.30 1.76 -22.82
C ALA A 11 -2.77 1.56 -23.24
N ASN A 12 -3.55 0.92 -22.39
CA ASN A 12 -4.99 0.82 -22.58
C ASN A 12 -5.58 2.25 -22.48
N GLU A 13 -6.39 2.71 -23.44
CA GLU A 13 -6.97 4.07 -23.48
C GLU A 13 -7.74 4.43 -22.19
N ARG A 14 -8.19 3.43 -21.43
CA ARG A 14 -8.84 3.62 -20.11
C ARG A 14 -7.89 4.11 -19.03
N LEU A 15 -6.61 3.72 -19.09
CA LEU A 15 -5.58 4.20 -18.16
C LEU A 15 -5.23 5.67 -18.38
N ALA A 16 -5.42 6.21 -19.59
CA ALA A 16 -5.13 7.60 -19.90
C ALA A 16 -6.03 8.60 -19.16
N ASN A 17 -7.24 8.24 -18.79
CA ASN A 17 -8.18 9.11 -18.07
C ASN A 17 -8.00 9.12 -16.53
N MET A 18 -7.19 8.17 -15.96
CA MET A 18 -6.89 8.09 -14.52
C MET A 18 -5.56 8.81 -14.16
N THR A 19 -4.92 9.48 -15.11
CA THR A 19 -3.48 9.76 -15.10
C THR A 19 -3.03 11.12 -14.58
N SER A 20 -3.89 11.95 -13.99
CA SER A 20 -3.41 13.27 -13.53
C SER A 20 -2.57 13.21 -12.22
N GLN A 21 -2.66 12.14 -11.45
CA GLN A 21 -1.96 12.03 -10.16
C GLN A 21 -0.83 10.97 -10.12
N ILE A 22 -0.96 9.87 -10.87
CA ILE A 22 0.12 8.90 -11.09
C ILE A 22 0.20 8.62 -12.58
N ASP A 23 1.26 9.09 -13.23
CA ASP A 23 1.49 8.89 -14.67
C ASP A 23 1.89 7.43 -14.95
N SER A 24 0.90 6.55 -15.03
CA SER A 24 1.09 5.13 -15.31
C SER A 24 1.74 4.87 -16.68
N ALA A 25 1.51 5.74 -17.68
CA ALA A 25 2.13 5.61 -18.98
C ALA A 25 3.65 5.83 -18.92
N SER A 26 4.11 6.83 -18.14
CA SER A 26 5.52 7.06 -17.89
C SER A 26 6.15 5.90 -17.10
N LEU A 27 5.44 5.37 -16.09
CA LEU A 27 5.92 4.23 -15.31
C LEU A 27 6.04 2.97 -16.17
N LEU A 28 5.07 2.69 -17.05
CA LEU A 28 5.13 1.57 -18.00
C LEU A 28 6.28 1.73 -18.98
N ALA A 29 6.52 2.93 -19.52
CA ALA A 29 7.63 3.21 -20.42
C ALA A 29 8.97 2.94 -19.75
N ARG A 30 9.15 3.39 -18.51
CA ARG A 30 10.38 3.16 -17.72
C ARG A 30 10.59 1.70 -17.35
N ALA A 31 9.52 0.98 -16.99
CA ALA A 31 9.60 -0.46 -16.77
C ALA A 31 9.99 -1.21 -18.05
N GLY A 32 9.44 -0.83 -19.20
CA GLY A 32 9.81 -1.37 -20.50
C GLY A 32 11.27 -1.10 -20.88
N GLU A 33 11.75 0.13 -20.66
CA GLU A 33 13.16 0.50 -20.85
C GLU A 33 14.09 -0.39 -20.00
N LEU A 34 13.73 -0.62 -18.73
CA LEU A 34 14.50 -1.46 -17.83
C LEU A 34 14.58 -2.92 -18.32
N ILE A 35 13.49 -3.46 -18.87
CA ILE A 35 13.47 -4.79 -19.51
C ILE A 35 14.39 -4.82 -20.73
N ASP A 36 14.32 -3.83 -21.62
CA ASP A 36 15.16 -3.77 -22.81
C ASP A 36 16.65 -3.66 -22.45
N LEU A 37 17.01 -2.88 -21.43
CA LEU A 37 18.37 -2.78 -20.89
C LEU A 37 18.85 -4.10 -20.26
N ALA A 38 18.00 -4.82 -19.53
CA ALA A 38 18.34 -6.12 -18.95
C ALA A 38 18.63 -7.14 -20.05
N LYS A 39 17.82 -7.18 -21.10
CA LYS A 39 18.06 -8.04 -22.27
C LYS A 39 19.36 -7.68 -22.99
N ALA A 40 19.63 -6.39 -23.19
CA ALA A 40 20.88 -5.93 -23.78
C ALA A 40 22.12 -6.31 -22.94
N ALA A 41 22.00 -6.38 -21.61
CA ALA A 41 23.04 -6.82 -20.68
C ALA A 41 23.23 -8.34 -20.65
N GLY A 42 22.32 -9.13 -21.27
CA GLY A 42 22.42 -10.57 -21.41
C GLY A 42 21.46 -11.37 -20.51
N ALA A 43 20.34 -10.79 -20.08
CA ALA A 43 19.26 -11.55 -19.48
C ALA A 43 18.48 -12.34 -20.55
N ASP A 44 18.16 -13.60 -20.28
CA ASP A 44 17.28 -14.40 -21.14
C ASP A 44 15.83 -13.99 -20.96
N LYS A 45 15.42 -13.74 -19.71
CA LYS A 45 14.09 -13.24 -19.33
C LYS A 45 14.22 -12.19 -18.23
N ALA A 46 13.25 -11.32 -18.15
CA ALA A 46 13.18 -10.31 -17.08
C ALA A 46 11.73 -9.89 -16.80
N ASP A 47 11.49 -9.46 -15.59
CA ASP A 47 10.32 -8.64 -15.23
C ASP A 47 10.76 -7.39 -14.46
N ALA A 48 9.99 -6.32 -14.65
CA ALA A 48 10.18 -5.05 -13.95
C ALA A 48 8.87 -4.60 -13.32
N VAL A 49 8.96 -4.23 -12.05
CA VAL A 49 7.87 -3.62 -11.28
C VAL A 49 8.26 -2.19 -10.93
N VAL A 50 7.36 -1.25 -11.19
CA VAL A 50 7.50 0.13 -10.71
C VAL A 50 6.31 0.43 -9.83
N VAL A 51 6.59 0.90 -8.62
CA VAL A 51 5.58 1.30 -7.65
C VAL A 51 5.74 2.77 -7.37
N ARG A 52 4.64 3.50 -7.35
CA ARG A 52 4.57 4.88 -6.86
C ARG A 52 3.50 4.96 -5.80
N SER A 53 3.81 5.58 -4.68
CA SER A 53 2.85 5.80 -3.61
C SER A 53 2.97 7.20 -3.00
N ARG A 54 1.84 7.70 -2.54
CA ARG A 54 1.74 8.94 -1.77
C ARG A 54 0.79 8.70 -0.61
N SER A 55 1.15 9.13 0.58
CA SER A 55 0.28 9.05 1.75
C SER A 55 0.44 10.26 2.65
N SER A 56 -0.63 10.61 3.35
CA SER A 56 -0.64 11.63 4.39
C SER A 56 -1.42 11.14 5.59
N SER A 57 -1.00 11.52 6.77
CA SER A 57 -1.71 11.19 8.01
C SER A 57 -1.58 12.29 9.05
N VAL A 58 -2.56 12.38 9.92
CA VAL A 58 -2.55 13.24 11.11
C VAL A 58 -2.90 12.37 12.30
N SER A 59 -2.11 12.50 13.37
CA SER A 59 -2.36 11.88 14.66
C SER A 59 -2.60 12.94 15.73
N VAL A 60 -3.56 12.66 16.61
CA VAL A 60 -3.90 13.51 17.74
C VAL A 60 -3.95 12.69 19.02
N ARG A 61 -3.70 13.34 20.15
CA ARG A 61 -3.88 12.75 21.46
C ARG A 61 -4.25 13.81 22.49
N LEU A 62 -5.27 13.51 23.29
CA LEU A 62 -5.81 14.41 24.33
C LEU A 62 -6.06 15.82 23.80
N GLY A 63 -6.71 15.90 22.64
CA GLY A 63 -7.10 17.15 22.00
C GLY A 63 -5.95 17.92 21.34
N LYS A 64 -4.76 17.33 21.18
CA LYS A 64 -3.59 17.97 20.56
C LYS A 64 -3.04 17.14 19.42
N VAL A 65 -2.58 17.82 18.36
CA VAL A 65 -1.84 17.16 17.27
C VAL A 65 -0.51 16.67 17.82
N GLU A 66 -0.22 15.37 17.66
CA GLU A 66 1.07 14.76 17.98
C GLU A 66 1.98 14.63 16.75
N GLY A 67 1.37 14.42 15.57
CA GLY A 67 2.14 14.27 14.34
C GLY A 67 1.32 14.56 13.08
N THR A 68 2.03 15.06 12.08
CA THR A 68 1.55 15.16 10.71
C THR A 68 2.64 14.58 9.82
N GLU A 69 2.30 13.57 9.03
CA GLU A 69 3.24 12.89 8.17
C GLU A 69 2.76 12.99 6.73
N SER A 70 3.71 13.16 5.80
CA SER A 70 3.49 13.02 4.36
C SER A 70 4.65 12.24 3.79
N SER A 71 4.35 11.25 2.98
CA SER A 71 5.35 10.39 2.34
C SER A 71 5.03 10.24 0.87
N GLU A 72 6.08 10.31 0.06
CA GLU A 72 6.05 9.94 -1.35
C GLU A 72 7.19 8.96 -1.60
N SER A 73 6.90 7.87 -2.28
CA SER A 73 7.92 6.91 -2.69
C SER A 73 7.70 6.45 -4.12
N ASP A 74 8.82 6.30 -4.83
CA ASP A 74 8.91 5.66 -6.13
C ASP A 74 9.98 4.58 -6.02
N ASP A 75 9.63 3.35 -6.42
CA ASP A 75 10.53 2.21 -6.35
C ASP A 75 10.54 1.46 -7.67
N PHE A 76 11.75 1.13 -8.16
CA PHE A 76 11.98 0.26 -9.30
C PHE A 76 12.52 -1.07 -8.80
N SER A 77 11.92 -2.16 -9.24
CA SER A 77 12.42 -3.51 -9.01
C SER A 77 12.58 -4.22 -10.33
N LEU A 78 13.74 -4.81 -10.55
CA LEU A 78 14.07 -5.61 -11.72
C LEU A 78 14.46 -7.00 -11.27
N ARG A 79 13.80 -8.02 -11.83
CA ARG A 79 14.21 -9.41 -11.70
C ARG A 79 14.65 -9.92 -13.06
N VAL A 80 15.80 -10.57 -13.10
CA VAL A 80 16.40 -11.10 -14.33
C VAL A 80 16.71 -12.59 -14.19
N PHE A 81 16.64 -13.30 -15.32
CA PHE A 81 16.94 -14.70 -15.42
C PHE A 81 18.05 -14.91 -16.45
N VAL A 82 19.05 -15.73 -16.10
CA VAL A 82 20.14 -16.18 -16.99
C VAL A 82 20.21 -17.70 -16.86
N GLY A 83 19.68 -18.43 -17.85
CA GLY A 83 19.37 -19.85 -17.70
C GLY A 83 18.40 -20.07 -16.53
N ASN A 84 18.78 -20.97 -15.62
CA ASN A 84 18.02 -21.26 -14.39
C ASN A 84 18.50 -20.43 -13.18
N LYS A 85 19.23 -19.34 -13.41
CA LYS A 85 19.74 -18.46 -12.36
C LYS A 85 18.91 -17.19 -12.32
N VAL A 86 18.64 -16.69 -11.14
CA VAL A 86 17.80 -15.50 -10.93
C VAL A 86 18.47 -14.53 -9.98
N ALA A 87 18.28 -13.24 -10.24
CA ALA A 87 18.61 -12.18 -9.31
C ALA A 87 17.56 -11.06 -9.39
N SER A 88 17.36 -10.39 -8.25
CA SER A 88 16.51 -9.21 -8.16
C SER A 88 17.29 -8.04 -7.57
N VAL A 89 17.05 -6.86 -8.11
CA VAL A 89 17.61 -5.60 -7.62
C VAL A 89 16.51 -4.56 -7.56
N SER A 90 16.66 -3.61 -6.63
CA SER A 90 15.75 -2.47 -6.52
C SER A 90 16.55 -1.17 -6.44
N ALA A 91 15.94 -0.09 -6.89
CA ALA A 91 16.53 1.24 -6.84
C ALA A 91 15.46 2.32 -6.83
N ASN A 92 15.84 3.50 -6.34
CA ASN A 92 15.02 4.70 -6.41
C ASN A 92 15.09 5.37 -7.79
N PRO A 93 14.15 6.25 -8.18
CA PRO A 93 14.03 6.81 -9.52
C PRO A 93 15.23 7.57 -10.08
N GLY A 94 16.12 8.07 -9.23
CA GLY A 94 17.34 8.77 -9.63
C GLY A 94 18.51 7.86 -10.02
N PHE A 95 18.34 6.53 -9.90
CA PHE A 95 19.40 5.59 -10.24
C PHE A 95 19.48 5.36 -11.75
N ASP A 96 20.69 5.13 -12.27
CA ASP A 96 20.92 4.80 -13.68
C ASP A 96 20.38 3.40 -13.99
N LEU A 97 19.35 3.34 -14.83
CA LEU A 97 18.68 2.09 -15.20
C LEU A 97 19.61 1.10 -15.90
N LYS A 98 20.59 1.57 -16.68
CA LYS A 98 21.56 0.72 -17.34
C LYS A 98 22.47 0.04 -16.33
N VAL A 99 22.99 0.81 -15.38
CA VAL A 99 23.82 0.26 -14.28
C VAL A 99 23.02 -0.75 -13.45
N LEU A 100 21.73 -0.46 -13.19
CA LEU A 100 20.85 -1.39 -12.48
C LEU A 100 20.68 -2.71 -13.22
N ALA A 101 20.42 -2.66 -14.54
CA ALA A 101 20.26 -3.83 -15.39
C ALA A 101 21.55 -4.67 -15.48
N GLU A 102 22.68 -4.02 -15.72
CA GLU A 102 24.00 -4.68 -15.76
C GLU A 102 24.33 -5.37 -14.43
N ARG A 103 24.06 -4.71 -13.31
CA ARG A 103 24.24 -5.28 -11.96
C ARG A 103 23.35 -6.50 -11.74
N ALA A 104 22.06 -6.43 -12.09
CA ALA A 104 21.14 -7.54 -11.95
C ALA A 104 21.62 -8.78 -12.72
N VAL A 105 22.03 -8.59 -13.98
CA VAL A 105 22.54 -9.66 -14.83
C VAL A 105 23.85 -10.25 -14.29
N ALA A 106 24.75 -9.39 -13.82
CA ALA A 106 26.01 -9.86 -13.20
C ALA A 106 25.72 -10.72 -11.94
N MET A 107 24.78 -10.30 -11.11
CA MET A 107 24.35 -11.06 -9.93
C MET A 107 23.70 -12.39 -10.32
N ALA A 108 22.83 -12.42 -11.33
CA ALA A 108 22.20 -13.65 -11.79
C ALA A 108 23.22 -14.67 -12.30
N LYS A 109 24.24 -14.23 -13.04
CA LYS A 109 25.30 -15.11 -13.56
C LYS A 109 26.06 -15.89 -12.48
N VAL A 110 26.18 -15.32 -11.27
CA VAL A 110 26.91 -15.94 -10.14
C VAL A 110 25.97 -16.58 -9.10
N SER A 111 24.65 -16.41 -9.24
CA SER A 111 23.66 -17.03 -8.36
C SER A 111 23.65 -18.57 -8.55
N PRO A 112 23.24 -19.32 -7.52
CA PRO A 112 22.96 -20.74 -7.66
C PRO A 112 21.86 -21.00 -8.70
N GLU A 113 21.87 -22.17 -9.30
CA GLU A 113 20.80 -22.62 -10.19
C GLU A 113 19.55 -22.98 -9.39
N ASP A 114 18.38 -22.51 -9.86
CA ASP A 114 17.07 -22.88 -9.36
C ASP A 114 16.23 -23.37 -10.55
N PRO A 115 15.97 -24.67 -10.66
CA PRO A 115 15.20 -25.22 -11.78
C PRO A 115 13.74 -24.75 -11.83
N PHE A 116 13.24 -24.14 -10.74
CA PHE A 116 11.89 -23.61 -10.66
C PHE A 116 11.82 -22.10 -10.91
N ALA A 117 12.95 -21.43 -11.03
CA ALA A 117 13.00 -19.99 -11.30
C ALA A 117 12.60 -19.70 -12.75
N CYS A 118 11.39 -19.19 -12.94
CA CYS A 118 10.88 -18.82 -14.25
C CYS A 118 9.86 -17.66 -14.15
N LEU A 119 9.58 -17.04 -15.30
CA LEU A 119 8.36 -16.24 -15.48
C LEU A 119 7.17 -17.19 -15.71
N ALA A 120 5.96 -16.70 -15.40
CA ALA A 120 4.73 -17.40 -15.78
C ALA A 120 4.68 -17.63 -17.30
N ASP A 121 4.13 -18.77 -17.75
CA ASP A 121 3.99 -19.04 -19.16
C ASP A 121 3.05 -18.02 -19.83
N GLU A 122 3.34 -17.66 -21.09
CA GLU A 122 2.53 -16.70 -21.85
C GLU A 122 1.05 -17.08 -21.94
N LYS A 123 0.74 -18.38 -22.00
CA LYS A 123 -0.63 -18.91 -22.07
C LYS A 123 -1.42 -18.68 -20.78
N ASP A 124 -0.73 -18.52 -19.65
CA ASP A 124 -1.33 -18.34 -18.31
C ASP A 124 -1.44 -16.86 -17.92
N LEU A 125 -0.99 -15.95 -18.79
CA LEU A 125 -1.06 -14.50 -18.52
C LEU A 125 -2.51 -14.01 -18.70
N ALA A 126 -2.98 -13.22 -17.74
CA ALA A 126 -4.25 -12.52 -17.86
C ALA A 126 -4.18 -11.49 -19.00
N ARG A 127 -5.09 -11.59 -19.96
CA ARG A 127 -5.19 -10.64 -21.10
C ARG A 127 -6.37 -9.70 -20.95
N ASP A 128 -7.44 -10.20 -20.33
CA ASP A 128 -8.64 -9.45 -20.01
C ASP A 128 -8.91 -9.57 -18.51
N TYR A 129 -8.98 -8.45 -17.83
CA TYR A 129 -9.35 -8.37 -16.42
C TYR A 129 -10.31 -7.19 -16.22
N PRO A 130 -11.33 -7.37 -15.34
CA PRO A 130 -12.30 -6.31 -15.09
C PRO A 130 -11.65 -5.10 -14.42
N ASP A 131 -12.21 -3.92 -14.65
CA ASP A 131 -11.96 -2.77 -13.81
C ASP A 131 -12.60 -3.05 -12.45
N LEU A 132 -11.78 -3.03 -11.40
CA LEU A 132 -12.21 -3.34 -10.02
C LEU A 132 -12.62 -2.09 -9.25
N ASP A 133 -12.57 -0.90 -9.88
CA ASP A 133 -12.92 0.38 -9.27
C ASP A 133 -12.22 0.60 -7.91
N LEU A 134 -10.89 0.54 -7.91
CA LEU A 134 -10.07 0.59 -6.70
C LEU A 134 -9.63 2.00 -6.31
N PHE A 135 -9.95 3.02 -7.13
CA PHE A 135 -9.35 4.34 -7.00
C PHE A 135 -10.39 5.44 -6.85
N ASP A 136 -10.27 6.19 -5.75
CA ASP A 136 -10.99 7.43 -5.47
C ASP A 136 -10.00 8.61 -5.53
N PRO A 137 -10.18 9.59 -6.44
CA PRO A 137 -9.31 10.75 -6.57
C PRO A 137 -9.47 11.79 -5.45
N THR A 138 -10.30 11.55 -4.45
CA THR A 138 -10.57 12.51 -3.38
C THR A 138 -9.30 12.87 -2.62
N GLU A 139 -9.00 14.17 -2.59
CA GLU A 139 -7.93 14.72 -1.76
C GLU A 139 -8.47 15.13 -0.40
N VAL A 140 -7.80 14.69 0.67
CA VAL A 140 -8.16 15.04 2.05
C VAL A 140 -7.06 15.90 2.64
N SER A 141 -7.39 17.13 3.05
CA SER A 141 -6.41 18.04 3.64
C SER A 141 -5.99 17.61 5.06
N ALA A 142 -4.77 18.01 5.46
CA ALA A 142 -4.30 17.78 6.84
C ALA A 142 -5.24 18.39 7.91
N ASP A 143 -5.83 19.53 7.61
CA ASP A 143 -6.82 20.16 8.51
C ASP A 143 -8.08 19.30 8.65
N THR A 144 -8.61 18.77 7.56
CA THR A 144 -9.76 17.85 7.59
C THR A 144 -9.42 16.57 8.37
N MET A 145 -8.23 15.99 8.16
CA MET A 145 -7.77 14.81 8.91
C MET A 145 -7.66 15.09 10.40
N ARG A 146 -7.10 16.26 10.77
CA ARG A 146 -7.01 16.72 12.17
C ARG A 146 -8.39 16.82 12.81
N ASP A 147 -9.32 17.49 12.15
CA ASP A 147 -10.65 17.76 12.72
C ASP A 147 -11.41 16.43 12.90
N VAL A 148 -11.35 15.52 11.95
CA VAL A 148 -11.90 14.16 12.04
C VAL A 148 -11.27 13.37 13.18
N ALA A 149 -9.95 13.41 13.34
CA ALA A 149 -9.25 12.70 14.39
C ALA A 149 -9.61 13.24 15.80
N LEU A 150 -9.72 14.57 15.95
CA LEU A 150 -10.17 15.21 17.20
C LEU A 150 -11.62 14.85 17.55
N GLU A 151 -12.52 14.87 16.57
CA GLU A 151 -13.91 14.52 16.74
C GLU A 151 -14.09 13.06 17.18
N MET A 152 -13.32 12.16 16.57
CA MET A 152 -13.33 10.73 16.89
C MET A 152 -12.77 10.47 18.30
N GLU A 153 -11.66 11.13 18.68
CA GLU A 153 -11.10 11.02 20.02
C GLU A 153 -12.06 11.53 21.08
N GLN A 154 -12.66 12.71 20.86
CA GLN A 154 -13.62 13.28 21.80
C GLN A 154 -14.82 12.36 22.01
N ALA A 155 -15.38 11.80 20.92
CA ALA A 155 -16.49 10.87 21.01
C ALA A 155 -16.17 9.59 21.80
N ALA A 156 -14.92 9.15 21.77
CA ALA A 156 -14.46 8.02 22.57
C ALA A 156 -14.27 8.39 24.05
N LEU A 157 -13.70 9.57 24.33
CA LEU A 157 -13.50 10.09 25.68
C LEU A 157 -14.83 10.43 26.40
N ASP A 158 -15.88 10.80 25.67
CA ASP A 158 -17.20 11.08 26.19
C ASP A 158 -17.94 9.82 26.72
N VAL A 159 -17.44 8.62 26.40
CA VAL A 159 -18.01 7.37 26.92
C VAL A 159 -17.65 7.20 28.38
N ALA A 160 -18.68 7.11 29.24
CA ALA A 160 -18.50 6.95 30.67
C ALA A 160 -17.64 5.71 31.00
N GLY A 161 -16.56 5.90 31.76
CA GLY A 161 -15.60 4.86 32.12
C GLY A 161 -14.31 4.87 31.30
N VAL A 162 -14.26 5.61 30.21
CA VAL A 162 -13.00 5.90 29.49
C VAL A 162 -12.22 6.93 30.30
N THR A 163 -10.96 6.65 30.59
CA THR A 163 -10.11 7.49 31.44
C THR A 163 -8.96 8.16 30.70
N ASN A 164 -8.59 7.66 29.50
CA ASN A 164 -7.47 8.20 28.74
C ASN A 164 -7.57 7.83 27.25
N SER A 165 -6.80 8.53 26.44
CA SER A 165 -6.60 8.23 25.02
C SER A 165 -5.17 7.75 24.76
N SER A 166 -5.02 6.71 23.94
CA SER A 166 -3.74 6.31 23.35
C SER A 166 -3.47 7.00 22.02
N GLY A 167 -4.45 7.76 21.53
CA GLY A 167 -4.38 8.53 20.30
C GLY A 167 -5.47 8.16 19.29
N SER A 168 -5.71 9.09 18.40
CA SER A 168 -6.63 8.99 17.28
C SER A 168 -5.92 9.49 16.02
N GLY A 169 -6.32 8.97 14.85
CA GLY A 169 -5.70 9.40 13.61
C GLY A 169 -6.59 9.21 12.39
N ALA A 170 -6.31 10.03 11.39
CA ALA A 170 -6.88 9.90 10.06
C ALA A 170 -5.77 9.87 9.01
N SER A 171 -5.98 9.12 7.93
CA SER A 171 -5.01 8.98 6.85
C SER A 171 -5.69 8.91 5.50
N ALA A 172 -4.98 9.37 4.48
CA ALA A 172 -5.34 9.19 3.09
C ALA A 172 -4.09 8.81 2.30
N GLY A 173 -4.23 7.89 1.38
CA GLY A 173 -3.12 7.46 0.53
C GLY A 173 -3.62 6.94 -0.81
N MET A 174 -2.72 6.97 -1.78
CA MET A 174 -2.90 6.35 -3.07
C MET A 174 -1.62 5.66 -3.50
N GLY A 175 -1.74 4.60 -4.27
CA GLY A 175 -0.59 3.92 -4.84
C GLY A 175 -0.93 3.33 -6.18
N GLY A 176 0.07 3.29 -7.06
CA GLY A 176 0.01 2.63 -8.34
C GLY A 176 1.18 1.69 -8.53
N MET A 177 0.94 0.60 -9.23
CA MET A 177 1.95 -0.37 -9.60
C MET A 177 1.83 -0.70 -11.08
N VAL A 178 2.96 -0.79 -11.74
CA VAL A 178 3.05 -1.36 -13.09
C VAL A 178 3.96 -2.58 -13.06
N LEU A 179 3.59 -3.60 -13.81
CA LEU A 179 4.40 -4.80 -14.04
C LEU A 179 4.57 -4.99 -15.55
N VAL A 180 5.81 -5.12 -15.98
CA VAL A 180 6.17 -5.44 -17.37
C VAL A 180 7.05 -6.67 -17.38
N THR A 181 6.84 -7.57 -18.34
CA THR A 181 7.67 -8.78 -18.50
C THR A 181 8.26 -8.85 -19.90
N SER A 182 9.42 -9.50 -20.03
CA SER A 182 10.15 -9.63 -21.30
C SER A 182 9.42 -10.47 -22.36
N HIS A 183 8.37 -11.20 -21.99
CA HIS A 183 7.56 -12.03 -22.90
C HIS A 183 6.16 -11.44 -23.16
N GLY A 184 5.99 -10.13 -22.97
CA GLY A 184 4.86 -9.38 -23.51
C GLY A 184 3.71 -9.09 -22.54
N PHE A 185 3.81 -9.44 -21.26
CA PHE A 185 2.83 -8.95 -20.29
C PHE A 185 3.12 -7.49 -19.93
N SER A 186 2.04 -6.71 -19.83
CA SER A 186 2.06 -5.34 -19.33
C SER A 186 0.76 -5.07 -18.60
N GLY A 187 0.84 -4.75 -17.32
CA GLY A 187 -0.32 -4.47 -16.49
C GLY A 187 -0.05 -3.33 -15.53
N ALA A 188 -1.10 -2.61 -15.18
CA ALA A 188 -1.06 -1.53 -14.20
C ALA A 188 -2.36 -1.49 -13.41
N TYR A 189 -2.27 -1.08 -12.15
CA TYR A 189 -3.43 -0.69 -11.36
C TYR A 189 -3.09 0.46 -10.43
N MET A 190 -4.13 1.16 -9.99
CA MET A 190 -4.08 2.16 -8.93
C MET A 190 -5.11 1.82 -7.87
N ALA A 191 -4.81 2.16 -6.64
CA ALA A 191 -5.75 2.06 -5.52
C ALA A 191 -5.57 3.24 -4.57
N SER A 192 -6.66 3.67 -3.99
CA SER A 192 -6.69 4.62 -2.88
C SER A 192 -6.97 3.90 -1.58
N ARG A 193 -6.64 4.54 -0.48
CA ARG A 193 -6.98 4.05 0.85
C ARG A 193 -7.17 5.21 1.80
N PHE A 194 -8.32 5.23 2.45
CA PHE A 194 -8.65 6.18 3.50
C PHE A 194 -8.83 5.42 4.81
N GLY A 195 -8.35 5.98 5.90
CA GLY A 195 -8.39 5.32 7.20
C GLY A 195 -8.70 6.27 8.33
N ARG A 196 -9.40 5.76 9.35
CA ARG A 196 -9.70 6.39 10.62
C ARG A 196 -9.49 5.39 11.73
N SER A 197 -8.85 5.79 12.84
CA SER A 197 -8.65 4.90 13.98
C SER A 197 -8.54 5.67 15.28
N VAL A 198 -9.02 5.08 16.37
CA VAL A 198 -8.84 5.60 17.72
C VAL A 198 -8.59 4.47 18.69
N SER A 199 -7.72 4.70 19.66
CA SER A 199 -7.43 3.76 20.74
C SER A 199 -7.56 4.46 22.09
N VAL A 200 -8.32 3.89 22.99
CA VAL A 200 -8.63 4.47 24.30
C VAL A 200 -8.39 3.49 25.44
N ILE A 201 -8.29 4.04 26.65
CA ILE A 201 -8.01 3.33 27.89
C ILE A 201 -9.16 3.57 28.85
N ALA A 202 -9.54 2.52 29.57
CA ALA A 202 -10.48 2.56 30.68
C ALA A 202 -9.87 1.95 31.93
N GLY A 203 -10.32 2.32 33.11
CA GLY A 203 -9.80 1.86 34.40
C GLY A 203 -8.56 2.63 34.86
N GLU A 204 -7.99 2.22 36.00
CA GLU A 204 -6.86 2.87 36.65
C GLU A 204 -5.82 1.85 37.16
N GLY A 205 -4.56 2.31 37.27
CA GLY A 205 -3.45 1.52 37.79
C GLY A 205 -3.24 0.21 37.04
N THR A 206 -3.18 -0.90 37.75
CA THR A 206 -3.00 -2.26 37.18
C THR A 206 -4.27 -2.87 36.60
N LYS A 207 -5.41 -2.15 36.68
CA LYS A 207 -6.71 -2.57 36.13
C LYS A 207 -7.09 -1.79 34.88
N MET A 208 -6.11 -1.15 34.25
CA MET A 208 -6.32 -0.48 32.97
C MET A 208 -6.50 -1.51 31.84
N GLU A 209 -7.51 -1.26 31.03
CA GLU A 209 -7.76 -1.97 29.78
C GLU A 209 -7.67 -1.00 28.61
N ARG A 210 -7.26 -1.51 27.45
CA ARG A 210 -7.18 -0.75 26.20
C ARG A 210 -7.96 -1.45 25.11
N ASP A 211 -8.68 -0.69 24.34
CA ASP A 211 -9.32 -1.15 23.11
C ASP A 211 -9.33 -0.06 22.05
N TYR A 212 -9.70 -0.42 20.85
CA TYR A 212 -9.70 0.46 19.70
C TYR A 212 -10.87 0.16 18.76
N ASP A 213 -11.14 1.10 17.88
CA ASP A 213 -11.94 0.86 16.68
C ASP A 213 -11.32 1.59 15.49
N PHE A 214 -11.60 1.10 14.29
CA PHE A 214 -11.11 1.69 13.06
C PHE A 214 -12.04 1.39 11.90
N ASP A 215 -11.91 2.20 10.85
CA ASP A 215 -12.47 1.90 9.54
C ASP A 215 -11.45 2.24 8.45
N SER A 216 -11.43 1.44 7.37
CA SER A 216 -10.54 1.62 6.25
C SER A 216 -11.24 1.26 4.95
N ARG A 217 -11.28 2.22 4.01
CA ARG A 217 -12.02 2.11 2.74
C ARG A 217 -11.15 2.52 1.57
N LEU A 218 -11.55 2.07 0.38
CA LEU A 218 -11.00 2.56 -0.88
C LEU A 218 -11.54 3.93 -1.24
N PHE A 219 -12.80 4.21 -0.89
CA PHE A 219 -13.48 5.48 -1.15
C PHE A 219 -13.67 6.26 0.14
N ALA A 220 -13.34 7.55 0.11
CA ALA A 220 -13.45 8.42 1.27
C ALA A 220 -14.91 8.54 1.79
N ALA A 221 -15.86 8.51 0.86
CA ALA A 221 -17.30 8.61 1.17
C ALA A 221 -17.87 7.39 1.91
N ASP A 222 -17.18 6.23 1.82
CA ASP A 222 -17.63 4.99 2.46
C ASP A 222 -17.15 4.84 3.91
N LEU A 223 -16.31 5.76 4.39
CA LEU A 223 -15.83 5.73 5.76
C LEU A 223 -16.95 5.99 6.76
N ASP A 224 -17.00 5.17 7.80
CA ASP A 224 -17.88 5.35 8.94
C ASP A 224 -17.72 6.75 9.58
N ASP A 225 -18.80 7.28 10.14
CA ASP A 225 -18.79 8.54 10.90
C ASP A 225 -17.76 8.47 12.04
N PRO A 226 -16.89 9.50 12.21
CA PRO A 226 -15.84 9.49 13.23
C PRO A 226 -16.41 9.36 14.66
N LYS A 227 -17.57 9.95 14.95
CA LYS A 227 -18.22 9.79 16.27
C LYS A 227 -18.68 8.37 16.52
N LEU A 228 -19.11 7.66 15.48
CA LEU A 228 -19.50 6.26 15.59
C LEU A 228 -18.30 5.38 15.96
N ILE A 229 -17.17 5.56 15.26
CA ILE A 229 -15.92 4.83 15.52
C ILE A 229 -15.45 5.13 16.96
N GLY A 230 -15.43 6.42 17.35
CA GLY A 230 -15.06 6.84 18.70
C GLY A 230 -15.90 6.17 19.79
N ARG A 231 -17.22 6.25 19.66
CA ARG A 231 -18.14 5.61 20.64
C ARG A 231 -17.93 4.11 20.72
N ARG A 232 -17.80 3.41 19.60
CA ARG A 232 -17.56 1.95 19.58
C ARG A 232 -16.27 1.57 20.31
N ALA A 233 -15.19 2.34 20.12
CA ALA A 233 -13.93 2.12 20.84
C ALA A 233 -14.12 2.30 22.36
N GLY A 234 -14.77 3.38 22.78
CA GLY A 234 -15.08 3.67 24.18
C GLY A 234 -15.96 2.59 24.82
N GLU A 235 -17.03 2.17 24.16
CA GLU A 235 -17.92 1.12 24.64
C GLU A 235 -17.21 -0.24 24.77
N ARG A 236 -16.32 -0.56 23.80
CA ARG A 236 -15.53 -1.80 23.83
C ARG A 236 -14.57 -1.83 25.01
N VAL A 237 -13.81 -0.76 25.24
CA VAL A 237 -12.82 -0.74 26.32
C VAL A 237 -13.50 -0.80 27.69
N VAL A 238 -14.64 -0.16 27.86
CA VAL A 238 -15.40 -0.20 29.13
C VAL A 238 -15.92 -1.62 29.42
N LYS A 239 -16.33 -2.37 28.40
CA LYS A 239 -16.75 -3.77 28.55
C LYS A 239 -15.63 -4.71 28.98
N ARG A 240 -14.37 -4.31 28.79
CA ARG A 240 -13.19 -5.13 29.17
C ARG A 240 -12.76 -4.93 30.61
N ILE A 241 -13.27 -3.91 31.29
CA ILE A 241 -12.92 -3.63 32.70
C ILE A 241 -13.34 -4.79 33.59
N ASN A 242 -12.50 -5.13 34.56
CA ASN A 242 -12.69 -6.22 35.52
C ASN A 242 -12.90 -7.60 34.84
N PRO A 243 -11.95 -8.05 34.01
CA PRO A 243 -12.06 -9.32 33.34
C PRO A 243 -12.10 -10.45 34.41
N ARG A 244 -12.97 -11.43 34.21
CA ARG A 244 -12.96 -12.63 35.03
C ARG A 244 -11.90 -13.60 34.52
N GLN A 245 -11.19 -14.21 35.45
CA GLN A 245 -10.33 -15.33 35.11
C GLN A 245 -11.20 -16.58 34.90
N VAL A 246 -10.99 -17.29 33.81
CA VAL A 246 -11.62 -18.57 33.51
C VAL A 246 -10.61 -19.68 33.78
N ASP A 247 -11.05 -20.75 34.38
CA ASP A 247 -10.21 -21.92 34.62
C ASP A 247 -9.89 -22.63 33.30
N THR A 248 -8.74 -23.28 33.26
CA THR A 248 -8.36 -24.10 32.11
C THR A 248 -9.33 -25.28 31.96
N GLY A 249 -9.97 -25.40 30.81
CA GLY A 249 -10.92 -26.47 30.53
C GLY A 249 -10.81 -26.95 29.08
N SER A 250 -11.05 -28.22 28.83
CA SER A 250 -11.01 -28.83 27.48
C SER A 250 -12.28 -28.61 26.67
N ASN A 251 -13.34 -28.04 27.25
CA ASN A 251 -14.65 -27.89 26.65
C ASN A 251 -15.11 -26.41 26.53
N VAL A 252 -14.16 -25.46 26.43
CA VAL A 252 -14.49 -24.05 26.23
C VAL A 252 -14.57 -23.81 24.75
N THR A 253 -15.78 -23.54 24.25
CA THR A 253 -15.99 -22.97 22.90
C THR A 253 -16.01 -21.45 23.02
N VAL A 254 -15.11 -20.78 22.33
CA VAL A 254 -15.04 -19.31 22.22
C VAL A 254 -15.74 -18.86 20.97
#